data_327268353d18e720ba6b02b58becec22
#
_entry.id   327268353d18e720ba6b02b58becec22
#
_cell.length_a   1.000
_cell.length_b   1.000
_cell.length_c   1.000
_cell.angle_alpha   90.00
_cell.angle_beta   90.00
_cell.angle_gamma   90.00
#
_symmetry.space_group_name_H-M   'P 1'
#
loop_
_entity.id
_entity.type
_entity.pdbx_description
1 polymer ?
#
loop_
_entity_poly.entity_id
_entity_poly.type
_entity_poly.pdbx_seq_one_letter_code
_entity_poly.pdbx_strand_id
1 'polypeptide(L)' 'MTLAEGIAFWIFVIMTVAFFVWVGYLAVKK' A
#
# COMPACT_ATOMS: atom_id res chain seq x y z
N MET A 1 -11.11 -9.61 16.00
CA MET A 1 -10.79 -9.45 14.58
C MET A 1 -11.29 -10.65 13.79
N THR A 2 -12.00 -10.39 12.71
CA THR A 2 -12.45 -11.45 11.81
C THR A 2 -11.45 -11.60 10.67
N LEU A 3 -11.53 -12.73 9.96
CA LEU A 3 -10.70 -12.96 8.79
C LEU A 3 -10.92 -11.87 7.74
N ALA A 4 -12.17 -11.43 7.58
CA ALA A 4 -12.48 -10.40 6.60
C ALA A 4 -11.79 -9.08 6.95
N GLU A 5 -11.75 -8.73 8.22
CA GLU A 5 -11.06 -7.52 8.65
C GLU A 5 -9.56 -7.62 8.43
N GLY A 6 -8.99 -8.79 8.66
CA GLY A 6 -7.56 -9.00 8.41
C GLY A 6 -7.22 -8.85 6.94
N ILE A 7 -8.05 -9.43 6.07
CA ILE A 7 -7.85 -9.34 4.64
C ILE A 7 -7.97 -7.88 4.17
N ALA A 8 -8.98 -7.18 4.63
CA ALA A 8 -9.18 -5.78 4.28
C ALA A 8 -7.98 -4.93 4.73
N PHE A 9 -7.47 -5.19 5.92
CA PHE A 9 -6.31 -4.46 6.44
C PHE A 9 -5.08 -4.72 5.58
N TRP A 10 -4.84 -5.96 5.19
CA TRP A 10 -3.70 -6.29 4.36
C TRP A 10 -3.79 -5.65 2.98
N ILE A 11 -4.98 -5.67 2.39
CA ILE A 11 -5.19 -5.01 1.10
C ILE A 11 -4.87 -3.52 1.22
N PHE A 12 -5.34 -2.89 2.29
CA PHE A 12 -5.08 -1.48 2.52
C PHE A 12 -3.59 -1.21 2.64
N VAL A 13 -2.88 -2.02 3.40
CA VAL A 13 -1.43 -1.85 3.60
C VAL A 13 -0.70 -2.01 2.28
N ILE A 14 -1.03 -3.04 1.51
CA ILE A 14 -0.38 -3.29 0.22
C ILE A 14 -0.59 -2.11 -0.72
N MET A 15 -1.80 -1.59 -0.79
CA MET A 15 -2.10 -0.45 -1.67
C MET A 15 -1.38 0.80 -1.22
N THR A 16 -1.30 1.03 0.09
CA THR A 16 -0.58 2.18 0.64
C THR A 16 0.91 2.09 0.30
N VAL A 17 1.51 0.92 0.49
CA VAL A 17 2.92 0.72 0.18
C VAL A 17 3.19 0.89 -1.31
N ALA A 18 2.34 0.31 -2.15
CA ALA A 18 2.48 0.43 -3.60
C ALA A 18 2.40 1.89 -4.03
N PHE A 19 1.46 2.64 -3.47
CA PHE A 19 1.32 4.05 -3.77
C PHE A 19 2.56 4.83 -3.34
N PHE A 20 3.06 4.55 -2.15
CA PHE A 20 4.26 5.22 -1.65
C PHE A 20 5.47 4.95 -2.53
N VAL A 21 5.65 3.68 -2.91
CA VAL A 21 6.77 3.30 -3.78
C VAL A 21 6.68 4.03 -5.12
N TRP A 22 5.48 4.09 -5.69
CA TRP A 22 5.26 4.75 -6.96
C TRP A 22 5.59 6.24 -6.88
N VAL A 23 5.04 6.91 -5.87
CA VAL A 23 5.28 8.34 -5.68
C VAL A 23 6.75 8.61 -5.42
N GLY A 24 7.38 7.79 -4.58
CA GLY A 24 8.81 7.92 -4.30
C GLY A 24 9.65 7.74 -5.55
N TYR A 25 9.29 6.77 -6.39
CA TYR A 25 10.00 6.56 -7.65
C TYR A 25 9.89 7.78 -8.55
N LEU A 26 8.69 8.34 -8.68
CA LEU A 26 8.50 9.53 -9.50
C LEU A 26 9.23 10.75 -8.93
N ALA A 27 9.33 10.82 -7.61
CA ALA A 27 9.99 11.94 -6.95
C ALA A 27 11.51 11.92 -7.17
N VAL A 28 12.12 10.72 -7.18
CA VAL A 28 13.57 10.61 -7.39
C VAL A 28 13.94 10.47 -8.85
N LYS A 29 12.98 10.09 -9.68
CA LYS A 29 13.22 10.00 -11.11
C LYS A 29 13.21 11.42 -11.71
N LYS A 30 14.33 11.86 -12.15
CA LYS A 30 14.45 13.17 -12.80
C LYS A 30 14.88 13.05 -14.23
#